data_218c494d1a16f575f10579a3558c0060
#
_entry.id   218c494d1a16f575f10579a3558c0060
#
_cell.length_a   1.000
_cell.length_b   1.000
_cell.length_c   1.000
_cell.angle_alpha   90.00
_cell.angle_beta   90.00
_cell.angle_gamma   90.00
#
_symmetry.space_group_name_H-M   'P 1'
#
loop_
_entity.id
_entity.type
_entity.pdbx_description
1 polymer ?
#
loop_
_entity_poly.entity_id
_entity_poly.type
_entity_poly.pdbx_seq_one_letter_code
_entity_poly.pdbx_strand_id
1 'polypeptide(L)'
;MPTLAAGLAPLHSLFDSKTLPMLPELNEFLGCATPQAWVDVALANQDVMLIDHGNCEKKAAGAAFQLMFRYVDKPDLQNKMSRLAREELRHFEQVLSIIRKRGITLRNVGSSRYAAGLRELVRNHEPYRLTDTLVIGAFIEARSCERFAMLVPHLDEELGKFYHGLLKSEARHFQDYLKLAYLYGEAADIDATIVRVRERERELIESSDSEFRFHSGIPEAA
;
A
#
# COMPACT_ATOMS: atom_id res chain seq x y z
N MET A 1 11.11 36.80 6.81
CA MET A 1 11.30 35.37 6.46
C MET A 1 10.82 34.55 7.66
N PRO A 2 9.60 33.99 7.66
CA PRO A 2 9.19 33.06 8.71
C PRO A 2 9.62 31.65 8.30
N THR A 3 10.37 31.02 9.18
CA THR A 3 10.82 29.63 9.16
C THR A 3 9.61 28.70 9.25
N LEU A 4 9.34 27.96 8.18
CA LEU A 4 8.44 26.81 8.14
C LEU A 4 9.14 25.59 8.77
N ALA A 5 9.13 25.56 10.10
CA ALA A 5 9.36 24.35 10.88
C ALA A 5 8.11 24.11 11.72
N ALA A 6 6.99 23.78 11.06
CA ALA A 6 5.88 23.15 11.75
C ALA A 6 6.31 21.70 12.02
N GLY A 7 6.71 21.44 13.27
CA GLY A 7 7.14 20.13 13.71
C GLY A 7 6.04 19.09 13.49
N LEU A 8 6.32 18.15 12.62
CA LEU A 8 5.64 16.85 12.62
C LEU A 8 5.84 16.25 14.02
N ALA A 9 4.74 15.94 14.70
CA ALA A 9 4.82 15.15 15.93
C ALA A 9 5.59 13.87 15.60
N PRO A 10 6.46 13.39 16.49
CA PRO A 10 7.27 12.21 16.18
C PRO A 10 6.35 11.03 15.87
N LEU A 11 6.51 10.48 14.68
CA LEU A 11 5.66 9.40 14.10
C LEU A 11 5.53 8.16 15.02
N HIS A 12 6.44 7.98 15.98
CA HIS A 12 6.30 6.91 16.98
C HIS A 12 5.10 7.07 17.92
N SER A 13 4.48 8.27 18.03
CA SER A 13 3.24 8.45 18.79
C SER A 13 1.98 7.89 18.09
N LEU A 14 2.08 7.52 16.81
CA LEU A 14 1.00 6.95 16.01
C LEU A 14 0.65 5.49 16.39
N PHE A 15 1.35 4.88 17.33
CA PHE A 15 1.24 3.45 17.61
C PHE A 15 0.36 3.07 18.80
N ASP A 16 -0.43 3.98 19.34
CA ASP A 16 -1.33 3.66 20.47
C ASP A 16 -2.65 3.06 19.99
N SER A 17 -2.92 1.85 20.48
CA SER A 17 -3.67 0.75 19.86
C SER A 17 -5.16 0.72 20.16
N LYS A 18 -5.94 1.80 20.14
CA LYS A 18 -7.34 1.66 20.60
C LYS A 18 -8.47 2.06 19.66
N THR A 19 -8.25 2.60 18.47
CA THR A 19 -9.40 2.94 17.61
C THR A 19 -9.07 2.93 16.11
N LEU A 20 -9.95 2.31 15.33
CA LEU A 20 -10.13 2.69 13.93
C LEU A 20 -10.71 4.11 13.93
N PRO A 21 -9.86 5.11 13.81
CA PRO A 21 -9.94 6.05 12.71
C PRO A 21 -8.54 6.35 12.17
N MET A 22 -7.95 5.40 11.46
CA MET A 22 -6.61 5.57 10.89
C MET A 22 -6.61 6.34 9.57
N LEU A 23 -7.75 6.68 9.01
CA LEU A 23 -7.82 7.46 7.78
C LEU A 23 -7.16 8.84 7.87
N PRO A 24 -7.28 9.62 8.96
CA PRO A 24 -6.54 10.86 9.10
C PRO A 24 -5.02 10.65 9.13
N GLU A 25 -4.54 9.66 9.88
CA GLU A 25 -3.12 9.33 10.01
C GLU A 25 -2.52 8.81 8.70
N LEU A 26 -3.28 8.00 7.95
CA LEU A 26 -2.89 7.55 6.62
C LEU A 26 -2.80 8.70 5.63
N ASN A 27 -3.75 9.64 5.68
CA ASN A 27 -3.75 10.82 4.82
C ASN A 27 -2.59 11.77 5.12
N GLU A 28 -2.17 11.87 6.39
CA GLU A 28 -0.96 12.62 6.77
C GLU A 28 0.33 11.90 6.33
N PHE A 29 0.32 10.57 6.34
CA PHE A 29 1.46 9.76 5.90
C PHE A 29 1.63 9.78 4.38
N LEU A 30 0.55 9.67 3.61
CA LEU A 30 0.55 9.72 2.15
C LEU A 30 0.84 11.13 1.61
N GLY A 31 1.36 11.23 0.40
CA GLY A 31 1.71 12.50 -0.25
C GLY A 31 0.51 13.29 -0.77
N CYS A 32 -0.58 12.58 -1.10
CA CYS A 32 -1.82 13.14 -1.64
C CYS A 32 -2.99 12.18 -1.43
N ALA A 33 -4.21 12.67 -1.55
CA ALA A 33 -5.39 11.82 -1.66
C ALA A 33 -5.49 11.19 -3.06
N THR A 34 -6.16 10.05 -3.18
CA THR A 34 -6.50 9.48 -4.50
C THR A 34 -7.38 10.46 -5.29
N PRO A 35 -7.01 10.82 -6.53
CA PRO A 35 -7.83 11.69 -7.37
C PRO A 35 -9.20 11.09 -7.66
N GLN A 36 -10.26 11.91 -7.65
CA GLN A 36 -11.63 11.46 -7.95
C GLN A 36 -11.73 10.78 -9.32
N ALA A 37 -10.99 11.29 -10.32
CA ALA A 37 -10.95 10.69 -11.66
C ALA A 37 -10.49 9.22 -11.63
N TRP A 38 -9.56 8.84 -10.74
CA TRP A 38 -9.20 7.44 -10.57
C TRP A 38 -10.36 6.62 -10.00
N VAL A 39 -11.11 7.14 -9.03
CA VAL A 39 -12.28 6.47 -8.43
C VAL A 39 -13.34 6.22 -9.50
N ASP A 40 -13.64 7.24 -10.32
CA ASP A 40 -14.65 7.15 -11.38
C ASP A 40 -14.29 6.07 -12.41
N VAL A 41 -13.02 5.99 -12.82
CA VAL A 41 -12.53 4.95 -13.73
C VAL A 41 -12.54 3.57 -13.06
N ALA A 42 -12.19 3.47 -11.78
CA ALA A 42 -12.22 2.21 -11.03
C ALA A 42 -13.66 1.64 -10.97
N LEU A 43 -14.65 2.48 -10.73
CA LEU A 43 -16.06 2.08 -10.68
C LEU A 43 -16.57 1.64 -12.04
N ALA A 44 -16.10 2.26 -13.12
CA ALA A 44 -16.45 1.89 -14.50
C ALA A 44 -15.73 0.62 -14.98
N ASN A 45 -14.61 0.22 -14.36
CA ASN A 45 -13.75 -0.89 -14.79
C ASN A 45 -13.51 -1.92 -13.67
N GLN A 46 -14.58 -2.33 -12.98
CA GLN A 46 -14.47 -3.21 -11.81
C GLN A 46 -13.86 -4.58 -12.12
N ASP A 47 -13.96 -5.08 -13.35
CA ASP A 47 -13.32 -6.32 -13.79
C ASP A 47 -11.78 -6.19 -13.77
N VAL A 48 -11.23 -5.13 -14.36
CA VAL A 48 -9.79 -4.84 -14.35
C VAL A 48 -9.32 -4.57 -12.91
N MET A 49 -10.09 -3.79 -12.15
CA MET A 49 -9.81 -3.47 -10.75
C MET A 49 -9.65 -4.74 -9.92
N LEU A 50 -10.58 -5.67 -10.00
CA LEU A 50 -10.55 -6.93 -9.24
C LEU A 50 -9.40 -7.84 -9.68
N ILE A 51 -9.15 -7.97 -10.99
CA ILE A 51 -8.04 -8.79 -11.49
C ILE A 51 -6.70 -8.23 -11.03
N ASP A 52 -6.51 -6.91 -11.13
CA ASP A 52 -5.25 -6.29 -10.71
C ASP A 52 -5.09 -6.27 -9.19
N HIS A 53 -6.18 -6.06 -8.44
CA HIS A 53 -6.19 -6.21 -6.98
C HIS A 53 -5.69 -7.62 -6.58
N GLY A 54 -6.26 -8.68 -7.15
CA GLY A 54 -5.77 -10.04 -6.91
C GLY A 54 -4.29 -10.24 -7.28
N ASN A 55 -3.77 -9.51 -8.27
CA ASN A 55 -2.34 -9.49 -8.57
C ASN A 55 -1.52 -8.73 -7.52
N CYS A 56 -2.06 -7.65 -6.95
CA CYS A 56 -1.42 -6.91 -5.86
C CYS A 56 -1.23 -7.79 -4.62
N GLU A 57 -2.27 -8.54 -4.20
CA GLU A 57 -2.21 -9.47 -3.07
C GLU A 57 -1.12 -10.53 -3.25
N LYS A 58 -1.04 -11.14 -4.45
CA LYS A 58 0.04 -12.11 -4.76
C LYS A 58 1.42 -11.48 -4.70
N LYS A 59 1.57 -10.23 -5.16
CA LYS A 59 2.85 -9.50 -5.13
C LYS A 59 3.24 -9.14 -3.70
N ALA A 60 2.27 -8.73 -2.86
CA ALA A 60 2.49 -8.42 -1.45
C ALA A 60 2.97 -9.68 -0.70
N ALA A 61 2.30 -10.82 -0.88
CA ALA A 61 2.75 -12.11 -0.34
C ALA A 61 4.17 -12.46 -0.82
N GLY A 62 4.45 -12.31 -2.12
CA GLY A 62 5.77 -12.56 -2.71
C GLY A 62 6.86 -11.64 -2.13
N ALA A 63 6.56 -10.37 -1.90
CA ALA A 63 7.49 -9.43 -1.26
C ALA A 63 7.81 -9.83 0.18
N ALA A 64 6.80 -10.26 0.94
CA ALA A 64 7.00 -10.78 2.29
C ALA A 64 7.90 -12.03 2.31
N PHE A 65 7.70 -12.97 1.38
CA PHE A 65 8.60 -14.12 1.23
C PHE A 65 10.03 -13.71 0.90
N GLN A 66 10.23 -12.76 -0.01
CA GLN A 66 11.56 -12.25 -0.35
C GLN A 66 12.28 -11.64 0.86
N LEU A 67 11.56 -10.87 1.69
CA LEU A 67 12.10 -10.33 2.94
C LEU A 67 12.50 -11.45 3.91
N MET A 68 11.67 -12.48 4.09
CA MET A 68 11.99 -13.61 4.96
C MET A 68 13.22 -14.40 4.47
N PHE A 69 13.33 -14.67 3.17
CA PHE A 69 14.49 -15.36 2.61
C PHE A 69 15.79 -14.57 2.75
N ARG A 70 15.70 -13.24 2.63
CA ARG A 70 16.89 -12.39 2.69
C ARG A 70 17.38 -12.12 4.10
N TYR A 71 16.49 -11.96 5.06
CA TYR A 71 16.79 -11.49 6.42
C TYR A 71 16.44 -12.55 7.46
N VAL A 72 17.06 -13.73 7.34
CA VAL A 72 16.80 -14.91 8.18
C VAL A 72 17.18 -14.69 9.65
N ASP A 73 18.08 -13.75 9.91
CA ASP A 73 18.60 -13.37 11.22
C ASP A 73 17.69 -12.39 11.99
N LYS A 74 16.54 -12.02 11.45
CA LYS A 74 15.64 -11.00 12.03
C LYS A 74 14.29 -11.62 12.46
N PRO A 75 14.17 -12.12 13.71
CA PRO A 75 13.00 -12.90 14.14
C PRO A 75 11.69 -12.09 14.11
N ASP A 76 11.70 -10.80 14.46
CA ASP A 76 10.51 -9.97 14.41
C ASP A 76 10.00 -9.80 12.96
N LEU A 77 10.92 -9.58 12.01
CA LEU A 77 10.59 -9.53 10.59
C LEU A 77 10.04 -10.88 10.11
N GLN A 78 10.68 -11.98 10.46
CA GLN A 78 10.21 -13.33 10.09
C GLN A 78 8.77 -13.56 10.54
N ASN A 79 8.45 -13.24 11.79
CA ASN A 79 7.12 -13.43 12.37
C ASN A 79 6.06 -12.55 11.67
N LYS A 80 6.36 -11.25 11.47
CA LYS A 80 5.42 -10.31 10.85
C LYS A 80 5.19 -10.61 9.38
N MET A 81 6.25 -10.85 8.62
CA MET A 81 6.15 -11.15 7.18
C MET A 81 5.49 -12.52 6.92
N SER A 82 5.73 -13.52 7.78
CA SER A 82 5.04 -14.80 7.70
C SER A 82 3.53 -14.68 7.91
N ARG A 83 3.10 -13.81 8.84
CA ARG A 83 1.67 -13.52 9.04
C ARG A 83 1.09 -12.78 7.84
N LEU A 84 1.74 -11.69 7.42
CA LEU A 84 1.33 -10.89 6.27
C LEU A 84 1.16 -11.77 5.03
N ALA A 85 2.17 -12.57 4.67
CA ALA A 85 2.08 -13.44 3.49
C ALA A 85 0.87 -14.37 3.48
N ARG A 86 0.48 -14.94 4.64
CA ARG A 86 -0.72 -15.80 4.76
C ARG A 86 -2.01 -14.99 4.63
N GLU A 87 -2.03 -13.76 5.13
CA GLU A 87 -3.20 -12.87 5.03
C GLU A 87 -3.39 -12.43 3.59
N GLU A 88 -2.34 -12.03 2.89
CA GLU A 88 -2.39 -11.62 1.47
C GLU A 88 -2.82 -12.77 0.54
N LEU A 89 -2.34 -13.99 0.78
CA LEU A 89 -2.81 -15.15 0.03
C LEU A 89 -4.30 -15.43 0.28
N ARG A 90 -4.77 -15.24 1.51
CA ARG A 90 -6.20 -15.36 1.82
C ARG A 90 -7.02 -14.26 1.15
N HIS A 91 -6.54 -13.01 1.14
CA HIS A 91 -7.20 -11.91 0.42
C HIS A 91 -7.27 -12.22 -1.07
N PHE A 92 -6.18 -12.71 -1.66
CA PHE A 92 -6.18 -13.19 -3.05
C PHE A 92 -7.25 -14.25 -3.32
N GLU A 93 -7.38 -15.27 -2.46
CA GLU A 93 -8.40 -16.32 -2.60
C GLU A 93 -9.82 -15.74 -2.53
N GLN A 94 -10.07 -14.76 -1.66
CA GLN A 94 -11.34 -14.06 -1.55
C GLN A 94 -11.65 -13.25 -2.82
N VAL A 95 -10.68 -12.48 -3.32
CA VAL A 95 -10.80 -11.74 -4.60
C VAL A 95 -11.11 -12.71 -5.75
N LEU A 96 -10.39 -13.83 -5.82
CA LEU A 96 -10.62 -14.87 -6.84
C LEU A 96 -12.03 -15.46 -6.77
N SER A 97 -12.57 -15.64 -5.56
CA SER A 97 -13.95 -16.09 -5.34
C SER A 97 -14.96 -15.07 -5.89
N ILE A 98 -14.75 -13.78 -5.63
CA ILE A 98 -15.61 -12.69 -6.14
C ILE A 98 -15.55 -12.64 -7.68
N ILE A 99 -14.36 -12.72 -8.26
CA ILE A 99 -14.15 -12.74 -9.71
C ILE A 99 -14.96 -13.89 -10.36
N ARG A 100 -14.87 -15.10 -9.80
CA ARG A 100 -15.62 -16.27 -10.27
C ARG A 100 -17.14 -16.08 -10.16
N LYS A 101 -17.61 -15.60 -9.01
CA LYS A 101 -19.03 -15.36 -8.74
C LYS A 101 -19.62 -14.33 -9.70
N ARG A 102 -18.84 -13.31 -10.09
CA ARG A 102 -19.24 -12.26 -11.03
C ARG A 102 -19.08 -12.66 -12.50
N GLY A 103 -18.62 -13.87 -12.79
CA GLY A 103 -18.39 -14.33 -14.17
C GLY A 103 -17.29 -13.56 -14.91
N ILE A 104 -16.38 -12.91 -14.18
CA ILE A 104 -15.28 -12.15 -14.78
C ILE A 104 -14.23 -13.13 -15.31
N THR A 105 -13.90 -13.00 -16.59
CA THR A 105 -12.85 -13.82 -17.21
C THR A 105 -11.48 -13.34 -16.79
N LEU A 106 -10.73 -14.23 -16.11
CA LEU A 106 -9.34 -13.96 -15.76
C LEU A 106 -8.50 -13.81 -17.02
N ARG A 107 -7.74 -12.71 -17.06
CA ARG A 107 -6.79 -12.43 -18.14
C ARG A 107 -5.52 -11.82 -17.57
N ASN A 108 -4.44 -11.82 -18.32
CA ASN A 108 -3.23 -11.14 -17.92
C ASN A 108 -3.44 -9.62 -18.01
N VAL A 109 -3.17 -8.93 -16.92
CA VAL A 109 -3.09 -7.46 -16.86
C VAL A 109 -1.69 -7.07 -16.42
N GLY A 110 -1.08 -6.12 -17.13
CA GLY A 110 0.24 -5.60 -16.79
C GLY A 110 0.27 -4.93 -15.42
N SER A 111 1.44 -4.79 -14.84
CA SER A 111 1.61 -4.09 -13.56
C SER A 111 1.56 -2.58 -13.76
N SER A 112 1.02 -1.84 -12.77
CA SER A 112 1.22 -0.40 -12.71
C SER A 112 2.70 -0.07 -12.50
N ARG A 113 3.12 1.15 -12.86
CA ARG A 113 4.47 1.66 -12.60
C ARG A 113 4.72 2.01 -11.13
N TYR A 114 3.69 2.09 -10.31
CA TYR A 114 3.72 2.59 -8.93
C TYR A 114 4.79 1.91 -8.07
N ALA A 115 4.68 0.60 -7.86
CA ALA A 115 5.64 -0.13 -7.01
C ALA A 115 7.06 -0.13 -7.60
N ALA A 116 7.20 -0.14 -8.92
CA ALA A 116 8.51 -0.04 -9.58
C ALA A 116 9.12 1.36 -9.35
N GLY A 117 8.35 2.43 -9.55
CA GLY A 117 8.79 3.80 -9.35
C GLY A 117 9.17 4.11 -7.89
N LEU A 118 8.48 3.51 -6.90
CA LEU A 118 8.89 3.62 -5.50
C LEU A 118 10.21 2.87 -5.23
N ARG A 119 10.40 1.68 -5.82
CA ARG A 119 11.61 0.86 -5.62
C ARG A 119 12.88 1.49 -6.18
N GLU A 120 12.79 2.43 -7.12
CA GLU A 120 13.93 3.23 -7.60
C GLU A 120 14.64 3.99 -6.47
N LEU A 121 13.91 4.28 -5.38
CA LEU A 121 14.45 4.99 -4.21
C LEU A 121 15.19 4.08 -3.23
N VAL A 122 15.16 2.75 -3.41
CA VAL A 122 15.81 1.80 -2.50
C VAL A 122 17.33 1.88 -2.65
N ARG A 123 18.01 2.22 -1.57
CA ARG A 123 19.46 2.20 -1.51
C ARG A 123 20.00 0.76 -1.55
N ASN A 124 21.14 0.54 -2.22
CA ASN A 124 21.64 -0.80 -2.55
C ASN A 124 22.48 -1.47 -1.45
N HIS A 125 22.69 -0.84 -0.31
CA HIS A 125 23.53 -1.34 0.79
C HIS A 125 22.76 -1.39 2.12
N GLU A 126 23.16 -2.31 2.98
CA GLU A 126 22.57 -2.46 4.32
C GLU A 126 23.13 -1.40 5.29
N PRO A 127 22.35 -0.97 6.30
CA PRO A 127 20.99 -1.42 6.62
C PRO A 127 19.91 -0.76 5.76
N TYR A 128 20.25 0.22 4.92
CA TYR A 128 19.30 1.07 4.20
C TYR A 128 18.44 0.31 3.19
N ARG A 129 18.97 -0.75 2.57
CA ARG A 129 18.16 -1.57 1.66
C ARG A 129 16.95 -2.17 2.37
N LEU A 130 17.14 -2.70 3.57
CA LEU A 130 16.04 -3.24 4.36
C LEU A 130 15.06 -2.14 4.74
N THR A 131 15.55 -1.07 5.35
CA THR A 131 14.70 0.00 5.89
C THR A 131 13.93 0.73 4.80
N ASP A 132 14.55 1.05 3.66
CA ASP A 132 13.89 1.66 2.51
C ASP A 132 12.80 0.72 1.94
N THR A 133 13.08 -0.58 1.84
CA THR A 133 12.09 -1.58 1.39
C THR A 133 10.89 -1.64 2.33
N LEU A 134 11.11 -1.56 3.64
CA LEU A 134 10.04 -1.57 4.63
C LEU A 134 9.21 -0.28 4.58
N VAL A 135 9.84 0.88 4.42
CA VAL A 135 9.13 2.15 4.23
C VAL A 135 8.26 2.13 2.98
N ILE A 136 8.79 1.62 1.86
CA ILE A 136 8.02 1.47 0.61
C ILE A 136 6.86 0.49 0.80
N GLY A 137 7.07 -0.62 1.51
CA GLY A 137 5.99 -1.53 1.89
C GLY A 137 4.86 -0.79 2.64
N ALA A 138 5.22 0.04 3.63
CA ALA A 138 4.25 0.84 4.36
C ALA A 138 3.45 1.79 3.45
N PHE A 139 4.09 2.44 2.46
CA PHE A 139 3.37 3.29 1.49
C PHE A 139 2.39 2.49 0.62
N ILE A 140 2.76 1.30 0.17
CA ILE A 140 1.89 0.43 -0.63
C ILE A 140 0.64 0.05 0.18
N GLU A 141 0.80 -0.41 1.42
CA GLU A 141 -0.31 -0.79 2.30
C GLU A 141 -1.20 0.42 2.66
N ALA A 142 -0.58 1.57 2.96
CA ALA A 142 -1.31 2.80 3.25
C ALA A 142 -2.17 3.23 2.05
N ARG A 143 -1.62 3.18 0.82
CA ARG A 143 -2.35 3.52 -0.40
C ARG A 143 -3.46 2.51 -0.71
N SER A 144 -3.24 1.22 -0.48
CA SER A 144 -4.30 0.20 -0.58
C SER A 144 -5.45 0.51 0.36
N CYS A 145 -5.14 0.79 1.63
CA CYS A 145 -6.14 1.12 2.64
C CYS A 145 -6.96 2.38 2.26
N GLU A 146 -6.29 3.45 1.83
CA GLU A 146 -6.96 4.69 1.41
C GLU A 146 -7.87 4.45 0.20
N ARG A 147 -7.42 3.70 -0.83
CA ARG A 147 -8.23 3.38 -2.00
C ARG A 147 -9.43 2.50 -1.68
N PHE A 148 -9.29 1.52 -0.81
CA PHE A 148 -10.44 0.76 -0.33
C PHE A 148 -11.45 1.67 0.37
N ALA A 149 -11.01 2.57 1.23
CA ALA A 149 -11.90 3.51 1.91
C ALA A 149 -12.63 4.43 0.93
N MET A 150 -11.96 4.92 -0.11
CA MET A 150 -12.55 5.75 -1.17
C MET A 150 -13.59 4.99 -2.00
N LEU A 151 -13.38 3.70 -2.26
CA LEU A 151 -14.26 2.89 -3.09
C LEU A 151 -15.51 2.40 -2.34
N VAL A 152 -15.39 2.04 -1.05
CA VAL A 152 -16.46 1.41 -0.25
C VAL A 152 -17.81 2.11 -0.37
N PRO A 153 -17.94 3.45 -0.32
CA PRO A 153 -19.25 4.13 -0.40
C PRO A 153 -19.98 3.99 -1.75
N HIS A 154 -19.26 3.57 -2.80
CA HIS A 154 -19.75 3.56 -4.18
C HIS A 154 -19.95 2.15 -4.75
N LEU A 155 -19.56 1.12 -4.00
CA LEU A 155 -19.65 -0.28 -4.43
C LEU A 155 -20.96 -0.92 -4.02
N ASP A 156 -21.33 -2.01 -4.68
CA ASP A 156 -22.44 -2.85 -4.22
C ASP A 156 -22.16 -3.47 -2.84
N GLU A 157 -23.20 -3.95 -2.20
CA GLU A 157 -23.15 -4.43 -0.82
C GLU A 157 -22.09 -5.52 -0.59
N GLU A 158 -21.95 -6.46 -1.53
CA GLU A 158 -20.99 -7.57 -1.41
C GLU A 158 -19.54 -7.07 -1.46
N LEU A 159 -19.20 -6.29 -2.50
CA LEU A 159 -17.86 -5.79 -2.71
C LEU A 159 -17.50 -4.71 -1.68
N GLY A 160 -18.47 -3.87 -1.31
CA GLY A 160 -18.32 -2.87 -0.25
C GLY A 160 -18.01 -3.53 1.10
N LYS A 161 -18.72 -4.58 1.49
CA LYS A 161 -18.42 -5.35 2.72
C LYS A 161 -17.04 -6.01 2.66
N PHE A 162 -16.65 -6.55 1.51
CA PHE A 162 -15.35 -7.16 1.33
C PHE A 162 -14.23 -6.13 1.52
N TYR A 163 -14.26 -5.00 0.79
CA TYR A 163 -13.23 -3.96 0.90
C TYR A 163 -13.21 -3.28 2.27
N HIS A 164 -14.37 -3.04 2.88
CA HIS A 164 -14.43 -2.58 4.27
C HIS A 164 -13.74 -3.56 5.23
N GLY A 165 -13.89 -4.87 5.00
CA GLY A 165 -13.22 -5.90 5.79
C GLY A 165 -11.69 -5.86 5.68
N LEU A 166 -11.14 -5.47 4.53
CA LEU A 166 -9.69 -5.35 4.31
C LEU A 166 -9.07 -4.15 5.03
N LEU A 167 -9.81 -3.06 5.26
CA LEU A 167 -9.28 -1.84 5.88
C LEU A 167 -8.48 -2.11 7.16
N LYS A 168 -8.94 -3.03 8.00
CA LYS A 168 -8.28 -3.36 9.25
C LYS A 168 -6.97 -4.13 9.05
N SER A 169 -6.89 -5.01 8.07
CA SER A 169 -5.66 -5.74 7.76
C SER A 169 -4.61 -4.84 7.14
N GLU A 170 -4.98 -4.07 6.12
CA GLU A 170 -4.07 -3.13 5.44
C GLU A 170 -3.48 -2.10 6.39
N ALA A 171 -4.33 -1.56 7.25
CA ALA A 171 -3.91 -0.65 8.30
C ALA A 171 -2.90 -1.28 9.26
N ARG A 172 -3.07 -2.55 9.62
CA ARG A 172 -2.11 -3.28 10.45
C ARG A 172 -0.83 -3.59 9.68
N HIS A 173 -0.91 -3.99 8.40
CA HIS A 173 0.25 -4.22 7.55
C HIS A 173 1.11 -2.95 7.42
N PHE A 174 0.48 -1.81 7.15
CA PHE A 174 1.12 -0.50 7.18
C PHE A 174 1.92 -0.27 8.46
N GLN A 175 1.27 -0.46 9.63
CA GLN A 175 1.93 -0.29 10.93
C GLN A 175 3.06 -1.30 11.15
N ASP A 176 2.88 -2.55 10.75
CA ASP A 176 3.90 -3.59 10.91
C ASP A 176 5.14 -3.28 10.08
N TYR A 177 4.99 -2.80 8.86
CA TYR A 177 6.10 -2.35 8.02
C TYR A 177 6.84 -1.17 8.65
N LEU A 178 6.15 -0.13 9.11
CA LEU A 178 6.78 1.02 9.77
C LEU A 178 7.49 0.63 11.07
N LYS A 179 6.86 -0.17 11.92
CA LYS A 179 7.49 -0.66 13.16
C LYS A 179 8.78 -1.41 12.87
N LEU A 180 8.81 -2.23 11.84
CA LEU A 180 10.04 -2.93 11.44
C LEU A 180 11.10 -1.97 10.88
N ALA A 181 10.71 -0.93 10.12
CA ALA A 181 11.63 0.07 9.64
C ALA A 181 12.34 0.78 10.79
N TYR A 182 11.59 1.26 11.78
CA TYR A 182 12.17 1.90 12.99
C TYR A 182 12.93 0.93 13.90
N LEU A 183 12.57 -0.36 13.91
CA LEU A 183 13.31 -1.37 14.68
C LEU A 183 14.70 -1.64 14.11
N TYR A 184 14.86 -1.54 12.79
CA TYR A 184 16.11 -1.93 12.09
C TYR A 184 16.90 -0.75 11.53
N GLY A 185 16.42 0.48 11.69
CA GLY A 185 17.08 1.70 11.21
C GLY A 185 17.11 2.83 12.23
N GLU A 186 17.92 3.82 11.91
CA GLU A 186 17.98 5.06 12.71
C GLU A 186 16.75 5.93 12.42
N ALA A 187 16.08 6.42 13.46
CA ALA A 187 14.83 7.17 13.33
C ALA A 187 14.93 8.36 12.37
N ALA A 188 16.00 9.15 12.46
CA ALA A 188 16.20 10.31 11.59
C ALA A 188 16.35 9.93 10.11
N ASP A 189 16.97 8.78 9.81
CA ASP A 189 17.08 8.28 8.45
C ASP A 189 15.74 7.74 7.92
N ILE A 190 14.97 7.07 8.78
CA ILE A 190 13.61 6.61 8.43
C ILE A 190 12.70 7.81 8.12
N ASP A 191 12.71 8.86 8.96
CA ASP A 191 11.91 10.06 8.75
C ASP A 191 12.29 10.76 7.43
N ALA A 192 13.58 10.89 7.13
CA ALA A 192 14.05 11.42 5.85
C ALA A 192 13.66 10.55 4.65
N THR A 193 13.67 9.24 4.82
CA THR A 193 13.21 8.29 3.79
C THR A 193 11.71 8.41 3.54
N ILE A 194 10.90 8.54 4.59
CA ILE A 194 9.45 8.76 4.49
C ILE A 194 9.16 10.03 3.69
N VAL A 195 9.86 11.14 3.96
CA VAL A 195 9.69 12.40 3.21
C VAL A 195 9.98 12.18 1.72
N ARG A 196 11.10 11.54 1.39
CA ARG A 196 11.53 11.27 0.01
C ARG A 196 10.55 10.35 -0.72
N VAL A 197 10.10 9.28 -0.07
CA VAL A 197 9.15 8.33 -0.66
C VAL A 197 7.78 8.97 -0.83
N ARG A 198 7.34 9.83 0.11
CA ARG A 198 6.08 10.58 0.03
C ARG A 198 6.02 11.48 -1.20
N GLU A 199 7.10 12.20 -1.49
CA GLU A 199 7.17 13.06 -2.67
C GLU A 199 7.05 12.24 -3.97
N ARG A 200 7.78 11.13 -4.06
CA ARG A 200 7.72 10.23 -5.21
C ARG A 200 6.35 9.56 -5.34
N GLU A 201 5.76 9.16 -4.24
CA GLU A 201 4.43 8.57 -4.18
C GLU A 201 3.38 9.54 -4.73
N ARG A 202 3.41 10.79 -4.29
CA ARG A 202 2.53 11.85 -4.80
C ARG A 202 2.67 12.02 -6.31
N GLU A 203 3.89 12.11 -6.83
CA GLU A 203 4.14 12.21 -8.27
C GLU A 203 3.53 11.05 -9.05
N LEU A 204 3.67 9.81 -8.54
CA LEU A 204 3.14 8.62 -9.17
C LEU A 204 1.61 8.57 -9.16
N ILE A 205 0.96 9.11 -8.13
CA ILE A 205 -0.50 9.11 -7.99
C ILE A 205 -1.15 10.26 -8.77
N GLU A 206 -0.53 11.46 -8.78
CA GLU A 206 -1.08 12.63 -9.43
C GLU A 206 -0.79 12.71 -10.95
N SER A 207 0.24 12.01 -11.42
CA SER A 207 0.56 11.97 -12.85
C SER A 207 -0.29 10.94 -13.59
N SER A 208 -0.51 11.18 -14.88
CA SER A 208 -1.33 10.29 -15.72
C SER A 208 -0.65 8.94 -15.98
N ASP A 209 -1.50 7.92 -16.18
CA ASP A 209 -1.14 6.58 -16.62
C ASP A 209 -1.93 6.23 -17.88
N SER A 210 -1.29 5.57 -18.83
CA SER A 210 -1.93 5.10 -20.06
C SER A 210 -2.97 3.99 -19.84
N GLU A 211 -2.90 3.31 -18.69
CA GLU A 211 -3.80 2.20 -18.35
C GLU A 211 -4.26 2.28 -16.89
N PHE A 212 -5.53 2.01 -16.69
CA PHE A 212 -6.06 1.85 -15.34
C PHE A 212 -5.51 0.60 -14.66
N ARG A 213 -5.01 0.78 -13.43
CA ARG A 213 -4.60 -0.29 -12.49
C ARG A 213 -4.96 0.10 -11.07
N PHE A 214 -5.01 -0.88 -10.17
CA PHE A 214 -5.35 -0.61 -8.77
C PHE A 214 -4.43 0.43 -8.12
N HIS A 215 -3.13 0.47 -8.47
CA HIS A 215 -2.17 1.49 -8.03
C HIS A 215 -1.71 2.44 -9.15
N SER A 216 -2.46 2.60 -10.23
CA SER A 216 -2.13 3.60 -11.23
C SER A 216 -2.32 5.03 -10.70
N GLY A 217 -1.69 5.98 -11.37
CA GLY A 217 -2.06 7.39 -11.30
C GLY A 217 -3.41 7.65 -11.97
N ILE A 218 -3.65 8.87 -12.42
CA ILE A 218 -4.88 9.25 -13.12
C ILE A 218 -4.88 8.57 -14.49
N PRO A 219 -5.85 7.67 -14.80
CA PRO A 219 -5.90 7.06 -16.12
C PRO A 219 -6.19 8.12 -17.20
N GLU A 220 -5.45 8.07 -18.30
CA GLU A 220 -5.74 8.91 -19.47
C GLU A 220 -7.16 8.57 -19.96
N ALA A 221 -7.93 9.59 -20.31
CA ALA A 221 -9.25 9.37 -20.89
C ALA A 221 -9.09 8.57 -22.20
N ALA A 222 -9.79 7.42 -22.30
CA ALA A 222 -9.80 6.58 -23.46
C ALA A 222 -10.56 7.24 -24.62
#